data_13faee69740702a98954e315b31369a1
#
_entry.id   13faee69740702a98954e315b31369a1
#
_cell.length_a   1.000
_cell.length_b   1.000
_cell.length_c   1.000
_cell.angle_alpha   90.00
_cell.angle_beta   90.00
_cell.angle_gamma   90.00
#
_symmetry.space_group_name_H-M   'P 1'
#
loop_
_entity.id
_entity.type
_entity.pdbx_description
1 polymer ?
#
loop_
_entity_poly.entity_id
_entity_poly.type
_entity_poly.pdbx_seq_one_letter_code
_entity_poly.pdbx_strand_id
1 'polypeptide(L)'
;MKILSFFIMSVLAVSCATRNQENVLKIMSYNMRYDNPDDGENLWDIRKVATPEMIKELHPDVFGVQEAMVHQIRYVEENCPEYASIGVGRDDGKEGGEFMSVFYDRSKIKLNDWGTIWLSPTPEIPSRGWDAGCFRTATWAKMEVIKSGRKFFFVNTHLDHVGKNARKNSLELIIRTIKEQNIERVPTILTGDFNVDPDDSFTLDNLYTYMNNASATAEVADQVQTFNGWGKRDGMFIDYIWWKGFSSCKRYSVNRNEYSGIKYVSDHWPITAEFVF
;
A
#
# COMPACT_ATOMS: atom_id res chain seq x y z
N MET A 1 66.40 1.64 -47.74
CA MET A 1 65.85 1.46 -46.37
C MET A 1 64.43 1.99 -46.36
N LYS A 2 63.40 1.09 -46.36
CA LYS A 2 61.98 1.49 -46.32
C LYS A 2 61.54 1.25 -44.88
N ILE A 3 61.12 2.34 -44.21
CA ILE A 3 60.58 2.31 -42.85
C ILE A 3 59.07 2.03 -42.98
N LEU A 4 58.65 0.88 -42.46
CA LEU A 4 57.25 0.46 -42.43
C LEU A 4 56.65 0.93 -41.09
N SER A 5 55.77 1.95 -41.14
CA SER A 5 55.04 2.43 -39.96
C SER A 5 53.82 1.53 -39.73
N PHE A 6 53.81 0.83 -38.61
CA PHE A 6 52.63 0.08 -38.13
C PHE A 6 51.70 1.06 -37.39
N PHE A 7 50.51 1.27 -37.92
CA PHE A 7 49.43 1.98 -37.23
C PHE A 7 48.67 0.94 -36.37
N ILE A 8 48.83 1.03 -35.06
CA ILE A 8 48.01 0.23 -34.11
C ILE A 8 46.70 0.97 -33.92
N MET A 9 45.63 0.41 -34.47
CA MET A 9 44.26 0.90 -34.28
C MET A 9 43.74 0.29 -32.99
N SER A 10 43.76 1.07 -31.89
CA SER A 10 43.14 0.67 -30.63
C SER A 10 41.62 0.78 -30.75
N VAL A 11 40.93 -0.35 -30.84
CA VAL A 11 39.48 -0.45 -30.74
C VAL A 11 39.12 -0.28 -29.29
N LEU A 12 38.64 0.91 -28.92
CA LEU A 12 37.95 1.17 -27.65
C LEU A 12 36.61 0.41 -27.69
N ALA A 13 36.55 -0.73 -27.05
CA ALA A 13 35.29 -1.39 -26.73
C ALA A 13 34.55 -0.56 -25.69
N VAL A 14 33.61 0.25 -26.14
CA VAL A 14 32.64 0.89 -25.26
C VAL A 14 31.72 -0.23 -24.75
N SER A 15 32.06 -0.75 -23.59
CA SER A 15 31.14 -1.61 -22.81
C SER A 15 29.93 -0.78 -22.43
N CYS A 16 28.88 -0.90 -23.22
CA CYS A 16 27.57 -0.41 -22.87
C CYS A 16 27.05 -1.30 -21.69
N ALA A 17 27.46 -0.97 -20.48
CA ALA A 17 26.82 -1.50 -19.30
C ALA A 17 25.35 -1.04 -19.37
N THR A 18 24.48 -1.86 -19.95
CA THR A 18 23.05 -1.77 -19.71
C THR A 18 22.90 -1.93 -18.21
N ARG A 19 22.75 -0.80 -17.50
CA ARG A 19 22.22 -0.79 -16.14
C ARG A 19 20.90 -1.58 -16.25
N ASN A 20 20.90 -2.79 -15.73
CA ASN A 20 19.67 -3.51 -15.43
C ASN A 20 18.91 -2.55 -14.50
N GLN A 21 17.96 -1.80 -15.06
CA GLN A 21 17.00 -1.07 -14.26
C GLN A 21 16.26 -2.17 -13.51
N GLU A 22 16.64 -2.38 -12.25
CA GLU A 22 15.94 -3.31 -11.37
C GLU A 22 14.47 -2.98 -11.52
N ASN A 23 13.65 -3.99 -11.79
CA ASN A 23 12.19 -3.83 -11.85
C ASN A 23 11.70 -3.60 -10.43
N VAL A 24 11.84 -2.37 -9.97
CA VAL A 24 11.40 -1.94 -8.64
C VAL A 24 9.92 -1.61 -8.73
N LEU A 25 9.15 -2.19 -7.82
CA LEU A 25 7.75 -1.89 -7.60
C LEU A 25 7.63 -1.02 -6.35
N LYS A 26 7.12 0.20 -6.51
CA LYS A 26 6.90 1.14 -5.42
C LYS A 26 5.48 1.08 -4.91
N ILE A 27 5.32 0.75 -3.65
CA ILE A 27 4.04 0.59 -2.97
C ILE A 27 3.85 1.68 -1.92
N MET A 28 2.60 2.13 -1.71
CA MET A 28 2.24 3.01 -0.60
C MET A 28 1.02 2.46 0.14
N SER A 29 0.96 2.66 1.46
CA SER A 29 -0.25 2.54 2.28
C SER A 29 -0.56 3.91 2.86
N TYR A 30 -1.84 4.32 2.79
CA TYR A 30 -2.27 5.63 3.21
C TYR A 30 -3.65 5.60 3.86
N ASN A 31 -3.71 5.58 5.19
CA ASN A 31 -4.95 5.91 5.87
C ASN A 31 -5.24 7.40 5.64
N MET A 32 -6.27 7.69 4.82
CA MET A 32 -6.60 9.05 4.38
C MET A 32 -7.33 9.84 5.46
N ARG A 33 -7.73 9.22 6.54
CA ARG A 33 -8.71 9.75 7.49
C ARG A 33 -10.02 10.09 6.78
N TYR A 34 -11.13 9.52 7.22
CA TYR A 34 -12.44 9.86 6.67
C TYR A 34 -12.77 11.35 6.85
N ASP A 35 -13.74 11.84 6.09
CA ASP A 35 -14.21 13.20 6.22
C ASP A 35 -15.02 13.36 7.50
N ASN A 36 -14.31 13.64 8.60
CA ASN A 36 -14.88 13.81 9.92
C ASN A 36 -15.12 15.30 10.23
N PRO A 37 -16.37 15.75 10.45
CA PRO A 37 -16.69 17.13 10.75
C PRO A 37 -16.05 17.66 12.04
N ASP A 38 -15.60 16.77 12.93
CA ASP A 38 -14.98 17.14 14.21
C ASP A 38 -13.45 17.31 14.13
N ASP A 39 -12.85 17.15 12.97
CA ASP A 39 -11.37 17.27 12.80
C ASP A 39 -10.87 18.73 12.82
N GLY A 40 -11.75 19.74 12.94
CA GLY A 40 -11.38 21.14 13.16
C GLY A 40 -10.50 21.71 12.04
N GLU A 41 -9.29 22.13 12.38
CA GLU A 41 -8.32 22.64 11.38
C GLU A 41 -7.82 21.60 10.37
N ASN A 42 -8.07 20.32 10.62
CA ASN A 42 -7.68 19.20 9.75
C ASN A 42 -8.87 18.63 8.95
N LEU A 43 -9.96 19.38 8.82
CA LEU A 43 -11.11 18.99 7.97
C LEU A 43 -10.65 18.60 6.58
N TRP A 44 -11.33 17.61 5.99
CA TRP A 44 -11.02 17.13 4.64
C TRP A 44 -10.96 18.28 3.63
N ASP A 45 -11.90 19.19 3.65
CA ASP A 45 -11.94 20.33 2.73
C ASP A 45 -10.72 21.25 2.83
N ILE A 46 -10.04 21.29 3.96
CA ILE A 46 -8.79 22.01 4.15
C ILE A 46 -7.60 21.21 3.63
N ARG A 47 -7.46 19.94 4.08
CA ARG A 47 -6.27 19.12 3.81
C ARG A 47 -6.28 18.39 2.46
N LYS A 48 -7.41 18.31 1.78
CA LYS A 48 -7.54 17.56 0.51
C LYS A 48 -6.55 18.00 -0.57
N VAL A 49 -6.17 19.28 -0.60
CA VAL A 49 -5.23 19.83 -1.60
C VAL A 49 -3.83 19.22 -1.50
N ALA A 50 -3.44 18.79 -0.30
CA ALA A 50 -2.15 18.14 -0.04
C ALA A 50 -2.07 16.71 -0.59
N THR A 51 -3.19 15.99 -0.65
CA THR A 51 -3.22 14.58 -1.06
C THR A 51 -2.71 14.35 -2.49
N PRO A 52 -3.20 15.06 -3.53
CA PRO A 52 -2.66 14.87 -4.89
C PRO A 52 -1.20 15.29 -5.03
N GLU A 53 -0.75 16.34 -4.32
CA GLU A 53 0.64 16.78 -4.35
C GLU A 53 1.55 15.69 -3.76
N MET A 54 1.17 15.12 -2.62
CA MET A 54 1.86 13.99 -2.00
C MET A 54 1.92 12.77 -2.94
N ILE A 55 0.79 12.38 -3.53
CA ILE A 55 0.74 11.23 -4.44
C ILE A 55 1.67 11.46 -5.65
N LYS A 56 1.68 12.67 -6.22
CA LYS A 56 2.55 13.03 -7.35
C LYS A 56 4.03 13.04 -6.97
N GLU A 57 4.38 13.50 -5.76
CA GLU A 57 5.77 13.49 -5.28
C GLU A 57 6.24 12.06 -5.00
N LEU A 58 5.45 11.29 -4.25
CA LEU A 58 5.80 9.92 -3.90
C LEU A 58 5.73 8.96 -5.09
N HIS A 59 4.83 9.22 -6.03
CA HIS A 59 4.64 8.48 -7.28
C HIS A 59 4.65 6.96 -7.12
N PRO A 60 3.78 6.38 -6.26
CA PRO A 60 3.70 4.94 -6.08
C PRO A 60 3.15 4.27 -7.35
N ASP A 61 3.58 3.04 -7.65
CA ASP A 61 3.00 2.26 -8.75
C ASP A 61 1.61 1.71 -8.37
N VAL A 62 1.45 1.32 -7.09
CA VAL A 62 0.18 0.89 -6.49
C VAL A 62 0.10 1.39 -5.05
N PHE A 63 -1.09 1.80 -4.62
CA PHE A 63 -1.30 2.13 -3.21
C PHE A 63 -2.68 1.73 -2.70
N GLY A 64 -2.71 1.32 -1.43
CA GLY A 64 -3.93 1.08 -0.68
C GLY A 64 -4.30 2.29 0.16
N VAL A 65 -5.59 2.64 0.19
CA VAL A 65 -6.12 3.67 1.09
C VAL A 65 -7.08 3.06 2.12
N GLN A 66 -7.12 3.63 3.31
CA GLN A 66 -8.03 3.27 4.37
C GLN A 66 -8.85 4.49 4.78
N GLU A 67 -10.03 4.27 5.37
CA GLU A 67 -11.01 5.27 5.80
C GLU A 67 -11.60 6.17 4.69
N ALA A 68 -11.21 6.00 3.45
CA ALA A 68 -11.65 6.89 2.38
C ALA A 68 -13.16 6.78 2.13
N MET A 69 -13.84 7.92 2.12
CA MET A 69 -15.23 8.01 1.66
C MET A 69 -15.29 8.14 0.13
N VAL A 70 -16.41 7.79 -0.49
CA VAL A 70 -16.54 7.80 -1.95
C VAL A 70 -16.15 9.14 -2.60
N HIS A 71 -16.49 10.28 -1.99
CA HIS A 71 -16.12 11.60 -2.52
C HIS A 71 -14.61 11.89 -2.39
N GLN A 72 -13.94 11.31 -1.38
CA GLN A 72 -12.48 11.38 -1.26
C GLN A 72 -11.78 10.53 -2.34
N ILE A 73 -12.30 9.34 -2.64
CA ILE A 73 -11.83 8.51 -3.76
C ILE A 73 -11.96 9.29 -5.09
N ARG A 74 -13.15 9.84 -5.39
CA ARG A 74 -13.38 10.63 -6.59
C ARG A 74 -12.46 11.84 -6.69
N TYR A 75 -12.22 12.53 -5.57
CA TYR A 75 -11.29 13.66 -5.53
C TYR A 75 -9.85 13.25 -5.93
N VAL A 76 -9.39 12.10 -5.48
CA VAL A 76 -8.07 11.57 -5.89
C VAL A 76 -8.06 11.23 -7.38
N GLU A 77 -9.08 10.56 -7.90
CA GLU A 77 -9.19 10.20 -9.33
C GLU A 77 -9.21 11.44 -10.25
N GLU A 78 -9.93 12.48 -9.84
CA GLU A 78 -10.01 13.74 -10.58
C GLU A 78 -8.68 14.51 -10.61
N ASN A 79 -7.90 14.47 -9.50
CA ASN A 79 -6.67 15.23 -9.36
C ASN A 79 -5.39 14.45 -9.68
N CYS A 80 -5.51 13.12 -9.79
CA CYS A 80 -4.43 12.19 -10.16
C CYS A 80 -4.94 11.24 -11.28
N PRO A 81 -5.25 11.76 -12.49
CA PRO A 81 -5.92 11.00 -13.54
C PRO A 81 -5.07 9.86 -14.13
N GLU A 82 -3.79 9.78 -13.83
CA GLU A 82 -2.91 8.66 -14.14
C GLU A 82 -3.27 7.39 -13.35
N TYR A 83 -3.93 7.52 -12.20
CA TYR A 83 -4.37 6.40 -11.39
C TYR A 83 -5.83 6.00 -11.71
N ALA A 84 -6.11 4.73 -11.54
CA ALA A 84 -7.46 4.20 -11.41
C ALA A 84 -7.62 3.53 -10.05
N SER A 85 -8.83 3.46 -9.53
CA SER A 85 -9.13 2.79 -8.28
C SER A 85 -10.04 1.57 -8.45
N ILE A 86 -9.97 0.65 -7.49
CA ILE A 86 -10.89 -0.46 -7.29
C ILE A 86 -11.24 -0.56 -5.80
N GLY A 87 -12.41 -1.09 -5.51
CA GLY A 87 -12.93 -1.25 -4.16
C GLY A 87 -14.40 -0.87 -4.09
N VAL A 88 -15.02 -1.16 -2.96
CA VAL A 88 -16.43 -0.85 -2.68
C VAL A 88 -16.57 -0.32 -1.26
N GLY A 89 -17.63 0.41 -0.99
CA GLY A 89 -18.00 0.86 0.35
C GLY A 89 -18.35 -0.30 1.27
N ARG A 90 -17.83 -0.27 2.48
CA ARG A 90 -17.93 -1.39 3.43
C ARG A 90 -19.35 -1.67 3.92
N ASP A 91 -20.26 -0.68 3.87
CA ASP A 91 -21.58 -0.80 4.47
C ASP A 91 -22.60 -1.48 3.55
N ASP A 92 -22.45 -1.34 2.23
CA ASP A 92 -23.43 -1.82 1.26
C ASP A 92 -22.84 -2.56 0.04
N GLY A 93 -21.51 -2.63 -0.05
CA GLY A 93 -20.82 -3.18 -1.20
C GLY A 93 -20.91 -2.33 -2.46
N LYS A 94 -21.24 -1.06 -2.32
CA LYS A 94 -21.36 -0.07 -3.40
C LYS A 94 -20.62 1.22 -3.03
N GLU A 95 -21.32 2.24 -2.56
CA GLU A 95 -20.78 3.56 -2.21
C GLU A 95 -20.92 3.91 -0.72
N GLY A 96 -21.58 3.07 0.07
CA GLY A 96 -21.85 3.29 1.48
C GLY A 96 -20.67 2.98 2.38
N GLY A 97 -20.34 3.91 3.27
CA GLY A 97 -19.27 3.76 4.25
C GLY A 97 -17.86 3.99 3.71
N GLU A 98 -16.89 3.61 4.51
CA GLU A 98 -15.47 3.74 4.15
C GLU A 98 -15.03 2.68 3.15
N PHE A 99 -14.07 3.06 2.31
CA PHE A 99 -13.45 2.20 1.29
C PHE A 99 -12.05 1.77 1.73
N MET A 100 -11.73 0.51 1.42
CA MET A 100 -10.36 0.00 1.41
C MET A 100 -9.89 -0.11 -0.05
N SER A 101 -9.91 1.03 -0.76
CA SER A 101 -9.58 1.05 -2.19
C SER A 101 -8.12 0.79 -2.45
N VAL A 102 -7.85 0.25 -3.64
CA VAL A 102 -6.52 0.10 -4.22
C VAL A 102 -6.45 0.97 -5.46
N PHE A 103 -5.49 1.89 -5.47
CA PHE A 103 -5.15 2.73 -6.63
C PHE A 103 -3.92 2.17 -7.34
N TYR A 104 -3.89 2.29 -8.66
CA TYR A 104 -2.75 1.85 -9.48
C TYR A 104 -2.52 2.78 -10.67
N ASP A 105 -1.24 3.01 -10.98
CA ASP A 105 -0.83 3.77 -12.17
C ASP A 105 -1.15 2.95 -13.43
N ARG A 106 -2.14 3.42 -14.21
CA ARG A 106 -2.63 2.74 -15.42
C ARG A 106 -1.59 2.62 -16.54
N SER A 107 -0.57 3.44 -16.51
CA SER A 107 0.52 3.39 -17.48
C SER A 107 1.55 2.31 -17.17
N LYS A 108 1.63 1.88 -15.90
CA LYS A 108 2.62 0.93 -15.40
C LYS A 108 2.03 -0.42 -15.03
N ILE A 109 0.79 -0.43 -14.53
CA ILE A 109 0.14 -1.59 -13.93
C ILE A 109 -1.14 -1.93 -14.69
N LYS A 110 -1.23 -3.19 -15.09
CA LYS A 110 -2.45 -3.80 -15.64
C LYS A 110 -3.18 -4.53 -14.53
N LEU A 111 -4.45 -4.19 -14.34
CA LEU A 111 -5.37 -4.93 -13.48
C LEU A 111 -5.92 -6.14 -14.25
N ASN A 112 -5.75 -7.35 -13.71
CA ASN A 112 -6.26 -8.57 -14.34
C ASN A 112 -7.56 -9.07 -13.69
N ASP A 113 -7.67 -8.91 -12.34
CA ASP A 113 -8.84 -9.36 -11.57
C ASP A 113 -8.82 -8.69 -10.18
N TRP A 114 -9.97 -8.55 -9.53
CA TRP A 114 -10.07 -8.00 -8.18
C TRP A 114 -11.37 -8.39 -7.48
N GLY A 115 -11.38 -8.21 -6.17
CA GLY A 115 -12.59 -8.37 -5.37
C GLY A 115 -12.43 -7.77 -3.98
N THR A 116 -13.56 -7.59 -3.29
CA THR A 116 -13.60 -7.16 -1.89
C THR A 116 -14.30 -8.25 -1.08
N ILE A 117 -13.75 -8.54 0.09
CA ILE A 117 -14.34 -9.45 1.08
C ILE A 117 -14.62 -8.69 2.36
N TRP A 118 -15.68 -9.06 3.07
CA TRP A 118 -15.95 -8.60 4.43
C TRP A 118 -15.19 -9.48 5.41
N LEU A 119 -14.54 -8.84 6.38
CA LEU A 119 -13.77 -9.51 7.42
C LEU A 119 -14.70 -10.03 8.50
N SER A 120 -15.42 -11.10 8.14
CA SER A 120 -16.46 -11.72 8.94
C SER A 120 -16.59 -13.23 8.61
N PRO A 121 -17.40 -14.00 9.34
CA PRO A 121 -17.75 -15.37 8.97
C PRO A 121 -18.52 -15.51 7.64
N THR A 122 -19.06 -14.42 7.10
CA THR A 122 -19.79 -14.35 5.82
C THR A 122 -19.11 -13.35 4.88
N PRO A 123 -17.94 -13.66 4.33
CA PRO A 123 -17.10 -12.69 3.62
C PRO A 123 -17.65 -12.20 2.27
N GLU A 124 -18.69 -12.85 1.75
CA GLU A 124 -19.29 -12.55 0.45
C GLU A 124 -20.32 -11.42 0.50
N ILE A 125 -20.76 -11.03 1.70
CA ILE A 125 -21.81 -10.03 1.89
C ILE A 125 -21.44 -9.02 2.97
N PRO A 126 -21.97 -7.77 2.92
CA PRO A 126 -21.80 -6.79 3.98
C PRO A 126 -22.17 -7.36 5.35
N SER A 127 -21.17 -7.51 6.20
CA SER A 127 -21.35 -8.12 7.52
C SER A 127 -20.26 -7.71 8.49
N ARG A 128 -20.59 -7.78 9.80
CA ARG A 128 -19.67 -7.51 10.90
C ARG A 128 -19.23 -8.84 11.51
N GLY A 129 -17.92 -9.03 11.64
CA GLY A 129 -17.34 -10.26 12.14
C GLY A 129 -16.94 -10.21 13.61
N TRP A 130 -17.15 -11.32 14.31
CA TRP A 130 -16.67 -11.58 15.66
C TRP A 130 -17.04 -10.46 16.66
N ASP A 131 -16.03 -9.88 17.31
CA ASP A 131 -16.14 -8.77 18.28
C ASP A 131 -15.84 -7.39 17.66
N ALA A 132 -15.90 -7.26 16.32
CA ALA A 132 -15.63 -6.01 15.62
C ALA A 132 -16.60 -4.88 16.01
N GLY A 133 -16.08 -3.66 16.11
CA GLY A 133 -16.87 -2.46 16.36
C GLY A 133 -17.68 -2.00 15.13
N CYS A 134 -17.17 -2.28 13.92
CA CYS A 134 -17.79 -1.89 12.65
C CYS A 134 -17.54 -2.93 11.56
N PHE A 135 -18.12 -2.75 10.37
CA PHE A 135 -17.78 -3.56 9.20
C PHE A 135 -16.35 -3.28 8.78
N ARG A 136 -15.61 -4.35 8.47
CA ARG A 136 -14.24 -4.28 7.95
C ARG A 136 -14.12 -5.09 6.68
N THR A 137 -13.32 -4.61 5.74
CA THR A 137 -13.14 -5.24 4.44
C THR A 137 -11.67 -5.37 4.09
N ALA A 138 -11.38 -6.26 3.16
CA ALA A 138 -10.11 -6.31 2.44
C ALA A 138 -10.39 -6.35 0.94
N THR A 139 -9.73 -5.47 0.19
CA THR A 139 -9.78 -5.44 -1.27
C THR A 139 -8.51 -6.08 -1.82
N TRP A 140 -8.66 -7.11 -2.66
CA TRP A 140 -7.54 -7.80 -3.31
C TRP A 140 -7.53 -7.56 -4.82
N ALA A 141 -6.35 -7.65 -5.41
CA ALA A 141 -6.15 -7.47 -6.84
C ALA A 141 -5.05 -8.40 -7.41
N LYS A 142 -5.29 -8.94 -8.60
CA LYS A 142 -4.29 -9.61 -9.44
C LYS A 142 -3.75 -8.60 -10.44
N MET A 143 -2.49 -8.28 -10.34
CA MET A 143 -1.86 -7.20 -11.10
C MET A 143 -0.64 -7.67 -11.89
N GLU A 144 -0.29 -6.91 -12.93
CA GLU A 144 0.85 -7.18 -13.80
C GLU A 144 1.59 -5.87 -14.12
N VAL A 145 2.89 -5.86 -13.96
CA VAL A 145 3.76 -4.76 -14.40
C VAL A 145 3.83 -4.79 -15.93
N ILE A 146 3.24 -3.82 -16.62
CA ILE A 146 3.11 -3.78 -18.08
C ILE A 146 4.46 -3.96 -18.79
N LYS A 147 5.49 -3.25 -18.32
CA LYS A 147 6.82 -3.26 -18.95
C LYS A 147 7.52 -4.62 -18.92
N SER A 148 7.32 -5.40 -17.84
CA SER A 148 8.06 -6.65 -17.62
C SER A 148 7.20 -7.91 -17.72
N GLY A 149 5.87 -7.79 -17.71
CA GLY A 149 4.95 -8.92 -17.63
C GLY A 149 4.95 -9.62 -16.26
N ARG A 150 5.65 -9.08 -15.27
CA ARG A 150 5.72 -9.68 -13.93
C ARG A 150 4.41 -9.48 -13.20
N LYS A 151 3.85 -10.57 -12.71
CA LYS A 151 2.59 -10.58 -11.98
C LYS A 151 2.85 -10.51 -10.48
N PHE A 152 1.90 -9.91 -9.75
CA PHE A 152 1.87 -9.89 -8.30
C PHE A 152 0.42 -9.83 -7.79
N PHE A 153 0.25 -10.19 -6.53
CA PHE A 153 -1.02 -10.11 -5.83
C PHE A 153 -0.97 -8.99 -4.79
N PHE A 154 -1.98 -8.16 -4.76
CA PHE A 154 -2.07 -7.03 -3.84
C PHE A 154 -3.30 -7.15 -2.96
N VAL A 155 -3.18 -6.81 -1.68
CA VAL A 155 -4.31 -6.73 -0.74
C VAL A 155 -4.20 -5.45 0.06
N ASN A 156 -5.32 -4.78 0.29
CA ASN A 156 -5.43 -3.62 1.17
C ASN A 156 -6.54 -3.83 2.19
N THR A 157 -6.31 -3.47 3.44
CA THR A 157 -7.26 -3.67 4.54
C THR A 157 -7.20 -2.56 5.58
N HIS A 158 -8.22 -2.49 6.44
CA HIS A 158 -8.22 -1.74 7.68
C HIS A 158 -8.85 -2.64 8.77
N LEU A 159 -8.02 -3.12 9.70
CA LEU A 159 -8.47 -4.01 10.76
C LEU A 159 -9.26 -3.26 11.83
N ASP A 160 -10.01 -4.00 12.64
CA ASP A 160 -10.89 -3.39 13.63
C ASP A 160 -10.11 -2.77 14.79
N HIS A 161 -10.51 -1.57 15.22
CA HIS A 161 -9.86 -0.82 16.29
C HIS A 161 -10.27 -1.27 17.71
N VAL A 162 -11.34 -2.07 17.83
CA VAL A 162 -11.86 -2.56 19.13
C VAL A 162 -11.58 -4.04 19.31
N GLY A 163 -12.08 -4.86 18.36
CA GLY A 163 -12.16 -6.31 18.48
C GLY A 163 -10.82 -7.02 18.29
N LYS A 164 -10.24 -7.57 19.35
CA LYS A 164 -8.98 -8.36 19.24
C LYS A 164 -9.17 -9.65 18.46
N ASN A 165 -10.27 -10.38 18.71
CA ASN A 165 -10.58 -11.59 17.95
C ASN A 165 -10.91 -11.26 16.49
N ALA A 166 -11.59 -10.12 16.25
CA ALA A 166 -11.86 -9.65 14.89
C ALA A 166 -10.55 -9.40 14.12
N ARG A 167 -9.56 -8.72 14.71
CA ARG A 167 -8.24 -8.52 14.07
C ARG A 167 -7.55 -9.82 13.72
N LYS A 168 -7.43 -10.74 14.69
CA LYS A 168 -6.79 -12.04 14.49
C LYS A 168 -7.47 -12.86 13.40
N ASN A 169 -8.78 -13.05 13.52
CA ASN A 169 -9.55 -13.85 12.56
C ASN A 169 -9.60 -13.19 11.18
N SER A 170 -9.59 -11.86 11.11
CA SER A 170 -9.47 -11.11 9.85
C SER A 170 -8.17 -11.42 9.12
N LEU A 171 -7.04 -11.46 9.83
CA LEU A 171 -5.76 -11.82 9.23
C LEU A 171 -5.73 -13.29 8.76
N GLU A 172 -6.33 -14.21 9.52
CA GLU A 172 -6.46 -15.61 9.10
C GLU A 172 -7.32 -15.72 7.82
N LEU A 173 -8.42 -14.97 7.74
CA LEU A 173 -9.27 -14.89 6.55
C LEU A 173 -8.52 -14.28 5.36
N ILE A 174 -7.79 -13.18 5.56
CA ILE A 174 -6.96 -12.56 4.50
C ILE A 174 -5.90 -13.55 3.99
N ILE A 175 -5.18 -14.25 4.88
CA ILE A 175 -4.19 -15.26 4.48
C ILE A 175 -4.85 -16.40 3.69
N ARG A 176 -6.03 -16.84 4.09
CA ARG A 176 -6.82 -17.85 3.35
C ARG A 176 -7.20 -17.32 1.97
N THR A 177 -7.74 -16.11 1.88
CA THR A 177 -8.10 -15.46 0.60
C THR A 177 -6.89 -15.34 -0.34
N ILE A 178 -5.72 -14.94 0.19
CA ILE A 178 -4.48 -14.90 -0.60
C ILE A 178 -4.17 -16.29 -1.17
N LYS A 179 -4.26 -17.35 -0.35
CA LYS A 179 -3.97 -18.73 -0.82
C LYS A 179 -4.96 -19.21 -1.88
N GLU A 180 -6.23 -18.84 -1.76
CA GLU A 180 -7.32 -19.25 -2.66
C GLU A 180 -7.29 -18.46 -3.98
N GLN A 181 -7.04 -17.15 -3.92
CA GLN A 181 -7.06 -16.27 -5.10
C GLN A 181 -5.71 -16.22 -5.83
N ASN A 182 -4.59 -16.31 -5.13
CA ASN A 182 -3.25 -16.33 -5.71
C ASN A 182 -2.79 -17.75 -6.06
N ILE A 183 -3.53 -18.43 -6.94
CA ILE A 183 -3.26 -19.82 -7.36
C ILE A 183 -1.88 -19.94 -8.02
N GLU A 184 -1.47 -18.94 -8.80
CA GLU A 184 -0.16 -18.89 -9.46
C GLU A 184 1.00 -18.67 -8.48
N ARG A 185 0.72 -18.39 -7.21
CA ARG A 185 1.69 -18.12 -6.13
C ARG A 185 2.69 -17.00 -6.49
N VAL A 186 2.21 -15.99 -7.19
CA VAL A 186 3.02 -14.80 -7.52
C VAL A 186 3.37 -14.00 -6.25
N PRO A 187 4.40 -13.14 -6.31
CA PRO A 187 4.72 -12.25 -5.20
C PRO A 187 3.51 -11.51 -4.68
N THR A 188 3.44 -11.31 -3.37
CA THR A 188 2.26 -10.76 -2.68
C THR A 188 2.64 -9.58 -1.81
N ILE A 189 1.81 -8.53 -1.84
CA ILE A 189 1.83 -7.36 -0.96
C ILE A 189 0.52 -7.32 -0.17
N LEU A 190 0.61 -6.99 1.12
CA LEU A 190 -0.54 -6.66 1.96
C LEU A 190 -0.26 -5.33 2.66
N THR A 191 -1.12 -4.34 2.41
CA THR A 191 -1.08 -3.01 3.03
C THR A 191 -2.25 -2.79 3.96
N GLY A 192 -2.10 -1.87 4.90
CA GLY A 192 -3.25 -1.44 5.70
C GLY A 192 -2.90 -0.80 7.03
N ASP A 193 -3.95 -0.26 7.65
CA ASP A 193 -4.00 0.08 9.06
C ASP A 193 -4.46 -1.15 9.85
N PHE A 194 -3.61 -1.68 10.70
CA PHE A 194 -3.88 -2.91 11.45
C PHE A 194 -4.40 -2.65 12.85
N ASN A 195 -4.37 -1.39 13.31
CA ASN A 195 -4.81 -1.01 14.65
C ASN A 195 -4.13 -1.80 15.80
N VAL A 196 -2.90 -2.27 15.58
CA VAL A 196 -2.06 -2.94 16.58
C VAL A 196 -0.61 -2.57 16.41
N ASP A 197 0.12 -2.53 17.51
CA ASP A 197 1.58 -2.37 17.51
C ASP A 197 2.29 -3.66 17.08
N PRO A 198 3.57 -3.58 16.63
CA PRO A 198 4.32 -4.74 16.10
C PRO A 198 4.52 -5.88 17.09
N ASP A 199 4.40 -5.64 18.40
CA ASP A 199 4.57 -6.63 19.47
C ASP A 199 3.25 -7.33 19.87
N ASP A 200 2.11 -7.00 19.23
CA ASP A 200 0.86 -7.76 19.43
C ASP A 200 0.95 -9.13 18.77
N SER A 201 1.60 -10.07 19.46
CA SER A 201 1.77 -11.45 18.99
C SER A 201 0.44 -12.18 18.83
N PHE A 202 -0.55 -11.88 19.67
CA PHE A 202 -1.88 -12.49 19.54
C PHE A 202 -2.51 -12.27 18.16
N THR A 203 -2.32 -11.08 17.59
CA THR A 203 -2.85 -10.72 16.28
C THR A 203 -1.89 -11.10 15.15
N LEU A 204 -0.58 -10.84 15.31
CA LEU A 204 0.38 -10.81 14.21
C LEU A 204 1.20 -12.10 14.00
N ASP A 205 1.30 -13.03 14.96
CA ASP A 205 2.18 -14.20 14.87
C ASP A 205 1.99 -15.03 13.60
N ASN A 206 0.73 -15.29 13.21
CA ASN A 206 0.44 -16.05 11.99
C ASN A 206 0.91 -15.29 10.75
N LEU A 207 0.82 -13.97 10.76
CA LEU A 207 1.24 -13.14 9.64
C LEU A 207 2.77 -13.06 9.56
N TYR A 208 3.48 -12.91 10.67
CA TYR A 208 4.95 -13.00 10.73
C TYR A 208 5.49 -14.34 10.22
N THR A 209 4.74 -15.43 10.45
CA THR A 209 5.08 -16.75 9.89
C THR A 209 4.86 -16.81 8.38
N TYR A 210 3.90 -16.05 7.85
CA TYR A 210 3.46 -16.15 6.45
C TYR A 210 4.12 -15.13 5.52
N MET A 211 4.36 -13.90 6.00
CA MET A 211 4.91 -12.77 5.23
C MET A 211 6.03 -12.04 6.01
N ASN A 212 6.79 -11.23 5.33
CA ASN A 212 7.79 -10.35 5.91
C ASN A 212 7.21 -8.95 6.11
N ASN A 213 7.52 -8.30 7.23
CA ASN A 213 7.22 -6.89 7.46
C ASN A 213 8.27 -6.02 6.79
N ALA A 214 7.86 -5.08 5.93
CA ALA A 214 8.77 -4.22 5.18
C ALA A 214 9.62 -3.32 6.11
N SER A 215 9.05 -2.78 7.19
CA SER A 215 9.80 -1.94 8.15
C SER A 215 10.91 -2.69 8.86
N ALA A 216 10.76 -4.01 9.04
CA ALA A 216 11.75 -4.86 9.72
C ALA A 216 12.77 -5.48 8.76
N THR A 217 12.47 -5.57 7.46
CA THR A 217 13.26 -6.34 6.50
C THR A 217 13.82 -5.54 5.33
N ALA A 218 13.46 -4.27 5.19
CA ALA A 218 14.04 -3.40 4.17
C ALA A 218 15.52 -3.13 4.44
N GLU A 219 16.31 -3.01 3.36
CA GLU A 219 17.74 -2.68 3.44
C GLU A 219 17.95 -1.30 4.11
N VAL A 220 17.02 -0.37 3.87
CA VAL A 220 16.96 0.95 4.54
C VAL A 220 15.54 1.18 5.01
N ALA A 221 15.35 1.42 6.31
CA ALA A 221 14.02 1.59 6.90
C ALA A 221 13.96 2.74 7.91
N ASP A 222 12.92 3.56 7.79
CA ASP A 222 12.56 4.51 8.84
C ASP A 222 11.95 3.74 10.02
N GLN A 223 12.39 4.10 11.25
CA GLN A 223 11.94 3.49 12.49
C GLN A 223 11.15 4.52 13.31
N VAL A 224 10.02 4.99 12.75
CA VAL A 224 9.16 6.00 13.38
C VAL A 224 7.70 5.56 13.32
N GLN A 225 6.91 6.08 14.25
CA GLN A 225 5.48 5.80 14.32
C GLN A 225 4.76 6.27 13.06
N THR A 226 3.68 5.57 12.71
CA THR A 226 2.88 5.85 11.51
C THR A 226 1.62 6.65 11.84
N PHE A 227 0.97 6.42 12.99
CA PHE A 227 -0.12 7.25 13.49
C PHE A 227 0.44 8.47 14.21
N ASN A 228 0.03 9.68 13.83
CA ASN A 228 0.50 10.95 14.38
C ASN A 228 -0.58 11.68 15.21
N GLY A 229 -1.86 11.32 15.08
CA GLY A 229 -2.98 11.90 15.80
C GLY A 229 -3.04 13.43 15.73
N TRP A 230 -2.70 14.01 14.56
CA TRP A 230 -2.60 15.45 14.33
C TRP A 230 -1.50 16.12 15.19
N GLY A 231 -0.48 15.36 15.58
CA GLY A 231 0.57 15.83 16.49
C GLY A 231 0.13 16.02 17.94
N LYS A 232 -1.05 15.53 18.33
CA LYS A 232 -1.62 15.70 19.67
C LYS A 232 -1.38 14.52 20.61
N ARG A 233 -0.83 13.41 20.10
CA ARG A 233 -0.60 12.16 20.86
C ARG A 233 0.80 11.63 20.56
N ASP A 234 1.34 10.85 21.51
CA ASP A 234 2.46 9.97 21.23
C ASP A 234 2.03 9.02 20.12
N GLY A 235 2.86 8.91 19.10
CA GLY A 235 2.55 8.12 17.92
C GLY A 235 2.47 6.63 18.23
N MET A 236 1.78 5.89 17.33
CA MET A 236 1.71 4.43 17.33
C MET A 236 2.22 3.90 16.00
N PHE A 237 2.75 2.70 15.98
CA PHE A 237 3.12 2.01 14.76
C PHE A 237 2.02 1.01 14.40
N ILE A 238 1.06 1.42 13.57
CA ILE A 238 -0.14 0.63 13.28
C ILE A 238 -0.42 0.45 11.79
N ASP A 239 0.32 1.15 10.92
CA ASP A 239 0.23 1.00 9.47
C ASP A 239 1.36 0.13 8.96
N TYR A 240 1.05 -0.82 8.07
CA TYR A 240 2.00 -1.84 7.63
C TYR A 240 1.99 -2.03 6.12
N ILE A 241 3.17 -2.44 5.62
CA ILE A 241 3.34 -3.07 4.32
C ILE A 241 4.01 -4.43 4.55
N TRP A 242 3.28 -5.49 4.28
CA TRP A 242 3.76 -6.86 4.35
C TRP A 242 4.02 -7.40 2.95
N TRP A 243 5.02 -8.26 2.82
CA TRP A 243 5.42 -8.77 1.52
C TRP A 243 5.90 -10.21 1.56
N LYS A 244 5.76 -10.90 0.41
CA LYS A 244 6.23 -12.28 0.22
C LYS A 244 6.56 -12.52 -1.25
N GLY A 245 7.62 -13.30 -1.54
CA GLY A 245 7.95 -13.79 -2.88
C GLY A 245 8.70 -12.80 -3.77
N PHE A 246 8.97 -11.59 -3.31
CA PHE A 246 9.92 -10.66 -3.92
C PHE A 246 11.35 -11.04 -3.54
N SER A 247 12.35 -10.60 -4.34
CA SER A 247 13.76 -10.86 -4.05
C SER A 247 14.26 -10.07 -2.85
N SER A 248 13.83 -8.79 -2.72
CA SER A 248 14.19 -7.93 -1.58
C SER A 248 13.22 -6.76 -1.43
N CYS A 249 13.21 -6.16 -0.23
CA CYS A 249 12.67 -4.83 0.03
C CYS A 249 13.85 -3.86 0.17
N LYS A 250 13.99 -2.91 -0.75
CA LYS A 250 15.13 -1.98 -0.77
C LYS A 250 14.98 -0.86 0.25
N ARG A 251 13.77 -0.33 0.37
CA ARG A 251 13.48 0.82 1.22
C ARG A 251 12.09 0.71 1.83
N TYR A 252 11.99 1.13 3.06
CA TYR A 252 10.73 1.46 3.73
C TYR A 252 10.83 2.90 4.26
N SER A 253 9.84 3.73 3.99
CA SER A 253 9.85 5.13 4.43
C SER A 253 8.50 5.57 4.97
N VAL A 254 8.55 6.43 5.99
CA VAL A 254 7.38 7.10 6.57
C VAL A 254 7.40 8.55 6.11
N ASN A 255 6.43 8.95 5.30
CA ASN A 255 6.39 10.29 4.72
C ASN A 255 5.81 11.31 5.71
N ARG A 256 6.64 12.25 6.15
CA ARG A 256 6.29 13.32 7.09
C ARG A 256 6.43 14.71 6.49
N ASN A 257 6.45 14.80 5.17
CA ASN A 257 6.57 16.08 4.46
C ASN A 257 5.27 16.87 4.56
N GLU A 258 5.42 18.19 4.49
CA GLU A 258 4.32 19.13 4.33
C GLU A 258 4.03 19.32 2.84
N TYR A 259 2.75 19.47 2.49
CA TYR A 259 2.29 19.69 1.12
C TYR A 259 1.29 20.82 1.07
N SER A 260 1.46 21.76 0.14
CA SER A 260 0.59 22.94 0.01
C SER A 260 0.39 23.71 1.33
N GLY A 261 1.42 23.74 2.19
CA GLY A 261 1.34 24.36 3.53
C GLY A 261 0.54 23.55 4.56
N ILE A 262 0.12 22.33 4.20
CA ILE A 262 -0.59 21.41 5.10
C ILE A 262 0.44 20.48 5.75
N LYS A 263 0.59 20.60 7.06
CA LYS A 263 1.53 19.78 7.84
C LYS A 263 1.11 18.33 7.94
N TYR A 264 -0.18 18.08 8.12
CA TYR A 264 -0.73 16.74 8.29
C TYR A 264 -1.70 16.44 7.16
N VAL A 265 -1.28 15.61 6.19
CA VAL A 265 -2.19 15.13 5.12
C VAL A 265 -3.28 14.21 5.67
N SER A 266 -3.01 13.58 6.82
CA SER A 266 -3.89 12.71 7.61
C SER A 266 -3.38 12.66 9.05
N ASP A 267 -4.17 12.10 9.97
CA ASP A 267 -3.71 11.72 11.32
C ASP A 267 -2.81 10.47 11.30
N HIS A 268 -2.59 9.88 10.13
CA HIS A 268 -1.56 8.89 9.83
C HIS A 268 -0.53 9.46 8.85
N TRP A 269 0.74 9.05 9.01
CA TRP A 269 1.75 9.29 8.00
C TRP A 269 1.69 8.22 6.90
N PRO A 270 1.60 8.60 5.62
CA PRO A 270 1.71 7.63 4.52
C PRO A 270 3.03 6.88 4.58
N ILE A 271 3.01 5.58 4.36
CA ILE A 271 4.19 4.73 4.32
C ILE A 271 4.43 4.19 2.92
N THR A 272 5.69 4.09 2.52
CA THR A 272 6.08 3.55 1.22
C THR A 272 7.10 2.42 1.36
N ALA A 273 7.11 1.48 0.40
CA ALA A 273 8.16 0.48 0.28
C ALA A 273 8.48 0.18 -1.17
N GLU A 274 9.76 -0.19 -1.43
CA GLU A 274 10.29 -0.49 -2.75
C GLU A 274 10.74 -1.95 -2.80
N PHE A 275 10.13 -2.73 -3.72
CA PHE A 275 10.36 -4.16 -3.85
C PHE A 275 11.02 -4.50 -5.18
N VAL A 276 11.99 -5.42 -5.15
CA VAL A 276 12.62 -6.02 -6.31
C VAL A 276 12.02 -7.40 -6.56
N PHE A 277 11.60 -7.66 -7.79
CA PHE A 277 11.07 -8.95 -8.20
C PHE A 277 12.13 -10.04 -8.25
#